data_c6e154aa6584f3c2a1c394c9751f9d20
#
_entry.id   c6e154aa6584f3c2a1c394c9751f9d20
#
_cell.length_a   1.000
_cell.length_b   1.000
_cell.length_c   1.000
_cell.angle_alpha   90.00
_cell.angle_beta   90.00
_cell.angle_gamma   90.00
#
_symmetry.space_group_name_H-M   'P 1'
#
loop_
_entity.id
_entity.type
_entity.pdbx_description
1 polymer ?
#
loop_
_entity_poly.entity_id
_entity_poly.type
_entity_poly.pdbx_seq_one_letter_code
_entity_poly.pdbx_strand_id
1 'polypeptide(L)'
;MKKKIIKFTLIIPALAGLFLLASVPNFSTKANGENFWYETEDEVLIDKTIHDFGTIGENDGSVSATFTLTNNTKATIMITNVAPSCGCTTPDWTKEPIEPGKTGQVVATFNPKGRRGPFDKTVTIVTSGNPGRFVVRIKGMVE
;
A
#
# COMPACT_ATOMS: atom_id res chain seq x y z
N MET A 1 17.65 38.68 -25.74
CA MET A 1 16.19 38.76 -25.97
C MET A 1 15.55 39.27 -24.68
N LYS A 2 14.97 40.46 -24.71
CA LYS A 2 14.49 41.20 -23.52
C LYS A 2 13.07 40.74 -23.17
N LYS A 3 12.84 40.18 -21.96
CA LYS A 3 11.51 39.90 -21.44
C LYS A 3 10.85 41.19 -20.96
N LYS A 4 9.74 41.57 -21.60
CA LYS A 4 8.88 42.68 -21.18
C LYS A 4 8.07 42.27 -19.95
N ILE A 5 8.25 43.01 -18.84
CA ILE A 5 7.44 42.89 -17.65
C ILE A 5 6.26 43.86 -17.84
N ILE A 6 5.05 43.33 -17.91
CA ILE A 6 3.81 44.14 -17.96
C ILE A 6 3.41 44.39 -16.51
N LYS A 7 3.54 45.66 -16.09
CA LYS A 7 2.99 46.13 -14.80
C LYS A 7 1.50 46.42 -14.98
N PHE A 8 0.67 45.61 -14.31
CA PHE A 8 -0.76 45.90 -14.17
C PHE A 8 -0.98 46.82 -12.96
N THR A 9 -1.29 48.06 -13.23
CA THR A 9 -1.67 49.04 -12.21
C THR A 9 -3.17 48.86 -11.89
N LEU A 10 -3.48 48.33 -10.71
CA LEU A 10 -4.86 48.21 -10.24
C LEU A 10 -5.28 49.54 -9.54
N ILE A 11 -6.20 50.25 -10.15
CA ILE A 11 -6.86 51.41 -9.56
C ILE A 11 -8.04 50.90 -8.71
N ILE A 12 -8.00 51.14 -7.39
CA ILE A 12 -9.08 50.82 -6.46
C ILE A 12 -9.89 52.11 -6.25
N PRO A 13 -11.20 52.14 -6.51
CA PRO A 13 -12.06 53.19 -6.00
C PRO A 13 -12.52 52.86 -4.57
N ALA A 14 -12.29 53.77 -3.66
CA ALA A 14 -12.81 53.75 -2.30
C ALA A 14 -14.31 54.02 -2.30
N LEU A 15 -15.11 53.12 -1.74
CA LEU A 15 -16.47 53.41 -1.28
C LEU A 15 -16.70 52.70 0.04
N ALA A 16 -16.91 53.51 1.08
CA ALA A 16 -17.19 53.08 2.44
C ALA A 16 -18.55 52.39 2.53
N GLY A 17 -18.57 51.21 3.16
CA GLY A 17 -19.78 50.49 3.53
C GLY A 17 -19.48 49.58 4.70
N LEU A 18 -19.94 50.03 5.88
CA LEU A 18 -19.92 49.31 7.15
C LEU A 18 -20.72 48.01 7.02
N PHE A 19 -20.07 46.84 7.03
CA PHE A 19 -20.77 45.55 7.17
C PHE A 19 -20.09 44.68 8.23
N LEU A 20 -20.93 44.22 9.17
CA LEU A 20 -20.57 43.39 10.32
C LEU A 20 -19.78 42.18 9.94
N LEU A 21 -18.73 41.92 10.73
CA LEU A 21 -17.93 40.71 10.75
C LEU A 21 -18.78 39.48 11.14
N ALA A 22 -19.22 38.74 10.15
CA ALA A 22 -19.53 37.31 10.34
C ALA A 22 -18.34 36.51 9.79
N SER A 23 -17.54 35.93 10.67
CA SER A 23 -16.46 35.01 10.32
C SER A 23 -17.05 33.75 9.73
N VAL A 24 -17.15 33.69 8.41
CA VAL A 24 -17.35 32.41 7.66
C VAL A 24 -16.00 31.74 7.50
N PRO A 25 -15.84 30.46 7.92
CA PRO A 25 -14.62 29.75 7.60
C PRO A 25 -14.48 29.68 6.08
N ASN A 26 -13.33 30.06 5.56
CA ASN A 26 -12.96 29.96 4.16
C ASN A 26 -13.07 28.50 3.71
N PHE A 27 -14.23 28.13 3.16
CA PHE A 27 -14.37 26.95 2.34
C PHE A 27 -13.88 27.32 0.94
N SER A 28 -12.58 27.20 0.72
CA SER A 28 -11.97 27.42 -0.59
C SER A 28 -12.25 26.18 -1.46
N THR A 29 -13.41 26.20 -2.14
CA THR A 29 -13.65 25.26 -3.25
C THR A 29 -12.80 25.68 -4.44
N LYS A 30 -11.57 25.20 -4.51
CA LYS A 30 -10.77 25.27 -5.72
C LYS A 30 -11.15 24.08 -6.61
N ALA A 31 -12.17 24.27 -7.44
CA ALA A 31 -12.49 23.37 -8.54
C ALA A 31 -11.48 23.60 -9.67
N ASN A 32 -10.38 22.89 -9.62
CA ASN A 32 -9.51 22.63 -10.76
C ASN A 32 -9.06 21.17 -10.63
N GLY A 33 -9.26 20.38 -11.70
CA GLY A 33 -8.97 18.95 -11.77
C GLY A 33 -7.49 18.62 -11.57
N GLU A 34 -7.02 18.85 -10.36
CA GLU A 34 -5.75 18.32 -9.89
C GLU A 34 -6.06 16.99 -9.23
N ASN A 35 -5.47 15.93 -9.78
CA ASN A 35 -5.46 14.62 -9.18
C ASN A 35 -5.06 14.79 -7.71
N PHE A 36 -6.00 14.58 -6.83
CA PHE A 36 -5.75 14.54 -5.40
C PHE A 36 -5.01 13.23 -5.14
N TRP A 37 -3.66 13.27 -5.30
CA TRP A 37 -2.80 12.22 -4.80
C TRP A 37 -2.91 12.29 -3.28
N TYR A 38 -3.69 11.40 -2.69
CA TYR A 38 -3.46 11.04 -1.31
C TYR A 38 -2.05 10.44 -1.26
N GLU A 39 -1.06 11.25 -0.98
CA GLU A 39 0.16 10.73 -0.44
C GLU A 39 -0.22 10.17 0.94
N THR A 40 -0.48 8.89 0.98
CA THR A 40 -0.61 8.15 2.23
C THR A 40 0.80 8.04 2.83
N GLU A 41 1.31 9.20 3.25
CA GLU A 41 2.55 9.30 4.00
C GLU A 41 2.25 8.86 5.42
N ASP A 42 2.51 7.66 5.75
CA ASP A 42 2.50 7.07 7.09
C ASP A 42 1.76 5.73 7.14
N GLU A 43 1.93 4.92 6.11
CA GLU A 43 1.37 3.57 6.09
C GLU A 43 2.39 2.53 5.58
N VAL A 44 2.14 1.28 5.92
CA VAL A 44 2.88 0.13 5.36
C VAL A 44 2.28 -0.22 4.02
N LEU A 45 3.11 -0.30 2.99
CA LEU A 45 2.70 -0.68 1.64
C LEU A 45 3.06 -2.14 1.37
N ILE A 46 2.31 -2.79 0.49
CA ILE A 46 2.62 -4.13 0.00
C ILE A 46 2.69 -4.12 -1.53
N ASP A 47 3.67 -4.79 -2.10
CA ASP A 47 3.94 -4.81 -3.55
C ASP A 47 2.83 -5.46 -4.37
N LYS A 48 2.22 -6.51 -3.82
CA LYS A 48 1.11 -7.26 -4.43
C LYS A 48 0.32 -7.99 -3.35
N THR A 49 -0.94 -8.27 -3.65
CA THR A 49 -1.83 -9.04 -2.75
C THR A 49 -2.16 -10.42 -3.30
N ILE A 50 -1.84 -10.70 -4.56
CA ILE A 50 -2.11 -11.98 -5.22
C ILE A 50 -0.87 -12.44 -5.97
N HIS A 51 -0.54 -13.73 -5.85
CA HIS A 51 0.44 -14.41 -6.69
C HIS A 51 -0.20 -15.63 -7.33
N ASP A 52 -0.13 -15.71 -8.66
CA ASP A 52 -0.62 -16.84 -9.45
C ASP A 52 0.57 -17.66 -9.94
N PHE A 53 0.64 -18.91 -9.52
CA PHE A 53 1.68 -19.83 -9.96
C PHE A 53 1.40 -20.45 -11.35
N GLY A 54 0.20 -20.21 -11.91
CA GLY A 54 -0.24 -20.92 -13.11
C GLY A 54 -0.42 -22.42 -12.85
N THR A 55 0.00 -23.25 -13.81
CA THR A 55 -0.02 -24.70 -13.68
C THR A 55 1.33 -25.20 -13.17
N ILE A 56 1.32 -26.03 -12.12
CA ILE A 56 2.49 -26.64 -11.50
C ILE A 56 2.28 -28.16 -11.39
N GLY A 57 3.34 -28.93 -11.52
CA GLY A 57 3.28 -30.40 -11.38
C GLY A 57 3.22 -30.83 -9.91
N GLU A 58 2.42 -31.85 -9.63
CA GLU A 58 2.31 -32.42 -8.27
C GLU A 58 3.65 -32.85 -7.67
N ASN A 59 4.57 -33.33 -8.54
CA ASN A 59 5.88 -33.86 -8.16
C ASN A 59 7.06 -32.90 -8.40
N ASP A 60 6.79 -31.66 -8.85
CA ASP A 60 7.84 -30.66 -9.17
C ASP A 60 8.48 -30.04 -7.92
N GLY A 61 7.97 -30.40 -6.73
CA GLY A 61 8.41 -29.84 -5.47
C GLY A 61 7.60 -28.63 -5.03
N SER A 62 8.01 -28.04 -3.91
CA SER A 62 7.33 -26.86 -3.35
C SER A 62 7.64 -25.60 -4.15
N VAL A 63 6.65 -24.74 -4.31
CA VAL A 63 6.78 -23.43 -4.97
C VAL A 63 6.60 -22.30 -3.95
N SER A 64 7.30 -21.18 -4.15
CA SER A 64 7.30 -20.07 -3.20
C SER A 64 6.95 -18.76 -3.87
N ALA A 65 6.15 -17.96 -3.18
CA ALA A 65 5.82 -16.58 -3.55
C ALA A 65 6.34 -15.64 -2.48
N THR A 66 7.02 -14.57 -2.90
CA THR A 66 7.48 -13.51 -2.01
C THR A 66 6.58 -12.29 -2.14
N PHE A 67 6.20 -11.74 -1.00
CA PHE A 67 5.46 -10.49 -0.84
C PHE A 67 6.36 -9.51 -0.09
N THR A 68 6.53 -8.31 -0.63
CA THR A 68 7.41 -7.29 -0.06
C THR A 68 6.58 -6.20 0.60
N LEU A 69 6.82 -5.97 1.89
CA LEU A 69 6.24 -4.86 2.64
C LEU A 69 7.26 -3.72 2.67
N THR A 70 6.81 -2.51 2.40
CA THR A 70 7.62 -1.30 2.52
C THR A 70 7.09 -0.47 3.68
N ASN A 71 7.96 -0.15 4.63
CA ASN A 71 7.61 0.74 5.72
C ASN A 71 7.67 2.20 5.26
N ASN A 72 6.54 2.74 4.82
CA ASN A 72 6.41 4.15 4.46
C ASN A 72 5.92 5.00 5.65
N THR A 73 6.00 4.46 6.88
CA THR A 73 5.68 5.17 8.11
C THR A 73 6.92 5.88 8.68
N LYS A 74 6.70 6.77 9.64
CA LYS A 74 7.77 7.49 10.36
C LYS A 74 8.34 6.67 11.54
N ALA A 75 7.72 5.55 11.88
CA ALA A 75 8.11 4.69 12.99
C ALA A 75 8.69 3.36 12.50
N THR A 76 9.57 2.76 13.27
CA THR A 76 10.02 1.38 13.05
C THR A 76 8.86 0.41 13.28
N ILE A 77 8.64 -0.51 12.36
CA ILE A 77 7.59 -1.53 12.43
C ILE A 77 8.17 -2.94 12.49
N MET A 78 7.34 -3.91 12.84
CA MET A 78 7.69 -5.34 12.80
C MET A 78 6.56 -6.14 12.15
N ILE A 79 6.90 -7.23 11.47
CA ILE A 79 5.94 -8.28 11.13
C ILE A 79 5.82 -9.18 12.37
N THR A 80 4.67 -9.11 13.03
CA THR A 80 4.46 -9.77 14.33
C THR A 80 3.91 -11.18 14.20
N ASN A 81 3.16 -11.45 13.13
CA ASN A 81 2.61 -12.78 12.87
C ASN A 81 2.33 -12.98 11.37
N VAL A 82 2.46 -14.21 10.90
CA VAL A 82 2.04 -14.64 9.56
C VAL A 82 1.32 -15.98 9.69
N ALA A 83 0.04 -16.00 9.31
CA ALA A 83 -0.84 -17.16 9.46
C ALA A 83 -1.41 -17.60 8.10
N PRO A 84 -1.06 -18.81 7.60
CA PRO A 84 -1.65 -19.39 6.40
C PRO A 84 -3.04 -19.97 6.71
N SER A 85 -3.90 -20.04 5.68
CA SER A 85 -5.23 -20.63 5.78
C SER A 85 -5.24 -22.16 5.83
N CYS A 86 -4.11 -22.82 5.53
CA CYS A 86 -3.97 -24.27 5.59
C CYS A 86 -2.54 -24.69 5.94
N GLY A 87 -2.38 -25.92 6.46
CA GLY A 87 -1.06 -26.53 6.68
C GLY A 87 -0.28 -26.92 5.41
N CYS A 88 -0.85 -26.65 4.23
CA CYS A 88 -0.21 -26.87 2.93
C CYS A 88 0.69 -25.69 2.51
N THR A 89 0.65 -24.60 3.25
CA THR A 89 1.45 -23.40 3.02
C THR A 89 2.28 -23.11 4.26
N THR A 90 3.59 -23.07 4.09
CA THR A 90 4.54 -22.73 5.16
C THR A 90 5.01 -21.30 4.96
N PRO A 91 4.73 -20.38 5.89
CA PRO A 91 5.21 -19.01 5.80
C PRO A 91 6.60 -18.88 6.45
N ASP A 92 7.41 -18.01 5.86
CA ASP A 92 8.59 -17.42 6.49
C ASP A 92 8.58 -15.92 6.26
N TRP A 93 9.22 -15.13 7.16
CA TRP A 93 9.20 -13.68 7.05
C TRP A 93 10.36 -13.02 7.80
N THR A 94 10.62 -11.75 7.45
CA THR A 94 11.59 -10.90 8.14
C THR A 94 11.21 -10.73 9.61
N LYS A 95 12.09 -11.15 10.52
CA LYS A 95 11.90 -11.09 11.97
C LYS A 95 12.45 -9.80 12.57
N GLU A 96 13.38 -9.18 11.87
CA GLU A 96 14.03 -7.95 12.28
C GLU A 96 13.08 -6.76 12.17
N PRO A 97 13.27 -5.71 13.01
CA PRO A 97 12.57 -4.45 12.86
C PRO A 97 12.82 -3.82 11.48
N ILE A 98 11.75 -3.30 10.87
CA ILE A 98 11.79 -2.62 9.57
C ILE A 98 11.75 -1.12 9.83
N GLU A 99 12.87 -0.45 9.63
CA GLU A 99 12.99 1.00 9.80
C GLU A 99 12.20 1.77 8.72
N PRO A 100 11.89 3.06 8.94
CA PRO A 100 11.30 3.93 7.93
C PRO A 100 12.04 3.87 6.58
N GLY A 101 11.30 3.70 5.48
CA GLY A 101 11.84 3.56 4.13
C GLY A 101 12.49 2.21 3.81
N LYS A 102 12.54 1.27 4.76
CA LYS A 102 13.07 -0.09 4.55
C LYS A 102 11.97 -1.09 4.22
N THR A 103 12.38 -2.26 3.75
CA THR A 103 11.48 -3.33 3.33
C THR A 103 11.65 -4.57 4.20
N GLY A 104 10.54 -5.30 4.38
CA GLY A 104 10.51 -6.65 4.91
C GLY A 104 9.85 -7.59 3.92
N GLN A 105 10.10 -8.88 4.03
CA GLN A 105 9.59 -9.90 3.12
C GLN A 105 8.76 -10.94 3.87
N VAL A 106 7.73 -11.43 3.20
CA VAL A 106 6.96 -12.62 3.59
C VAL A 106 7.04 -13.60 2.43
N VAL A 107 7.52 -14.79 2.70
CA VAL A 107 7.62 -15.89 1.73
C VAL A 107 6.56 -16.92 2.07
N ALA A 108 5.67 -17.22 1.12
CA ALA A 108 4.66 -18.26 1.26
C ALA A 108 5.06 -19.45 0.38
N THR A 109 5.43 -20.58 0.99
CA THR A 109 5.82 -21.80 0.31
C THR A 109 4.67 -22.79 0.28
N PHE A 110 4.20 -23.17 -0.90
CA PHE A 110 3.12 -24.13 -1.12
C PHE A 110 3.68 -25.49 -1.55
N ASN A 111 3.20 -26.54 -0.90
CA ASN A 111 3.54 -27.92 -1.26
C ASN A 111 2.40 -28.53 -2.10
N PRO A 112 2.60 -28.82 -3.40
CA PRO A 112 1.57 -29.35 -4.28
C PRO A 112 1.30 -30.85 -4.11
N LYS A 113 2.16 -31.58 -3.41
CA LYS A 113 2.09 -33.03 -3.29
C LYS A 113 0.76 -33.54 -2.71
N GLY A 114 0.07 -34.43 -3.43
CA GLY A 114 -1.24 -34.95 -3.04
C GLY A 114 -2.39 -33.94 -3.17
N ARG A 115 -2.25 -32.88 -4.00
CA ARG A 115 -3.21 -31.76 -4.08
C ARG A 115 -3.58 -31.39 -5.51
N ARG A 116 -3.86 -32.39 -6.36
CA ARG A 116 -4.30 -32.13 -7.74
C ARG A 116 -5.56 -31.27 -7.79
N GLY A 117 -5.60 -30.40 -8.78
CA GLY A 117 -6.71 -29.49 -9.02
C GLY A 117 -6.38 -28.02 -8.66
N PRO A 118 -7.36 -27.13 -8.77
CA PRO A 118 -7.16 -25.70 -8.49
C PRO A 118 -6.93 -25.47 -6.99
N PHE A 119 -6.04 -24.54 -6.67
CA PHE A 119 -5.84 -24.08 -5.31
C PHE A 119 -5.91 -22.56 -5.22
N ASP A 120 -6.42 -22.08 -4.10
CA ASP A 120 -6.49 -20.67 -3.71
C ASP A 120 -6.35 -20.61 -2.20
N LYS A 121 -5.22 -20.10 -1.72
CA LYS A 121 -4.88 -20.06 -0.30
C LYS A 121 -4.56 -18.64 0.12
N THR A 122 -5.05 -18.28 1.31
CA THR A 122 -4.76 -16.98 1.89
C THR A 122 -3.68 -17.09 2.96
N VAL A 123 -2.89 -16.01 3.08
CA VAL A 123 -1.92 -15.81 4.15
C VAL A 123 -2.21 -14.45 4.78
N THR A 124 -2.49 -14.46 6.06
CA THR A 124 -2.70 -13.23 6.85
C THR A 124 -1.37 -12.78 7.42
N ILE A 125 -1.00 -11.54 7.17
CA ILE A 125 0.21 -10.89 7.68
C ILE A 125 -0.23 -9.85 8.70
N VAL A 126 0.35 -9.86 9.89
CA VAL A 126 0.09 -8.88 10.94
C VAL A 126 1.35 -8.08 11.20
N THR A 127 1.23 -6.75 11.22
CA THR A 127 2.32 -5.83 11.49
C THR A 127 1.98 -4.92 12.66
N SER A 128 2.99 -4.27 13.23
CA SER A 128 2.81 -3.22 14.24
C SER A 128 2.54 -1.84 13.62
N GLY A 129 2.56 -1.73 12.28
CA GLY A 129 2.33 -0.48 11.55
C GLY A 129 0.85 -0.26 11.18
N ASN A 130 0.59 0.73 10.35
CA ASN A 130 -0.73 1.03 9.79
C ASN A 130 -0.71 0.83 8.25
N PRO A 131 -1.59 0.02 7.64
CA PRO A 131 -2.54 -0.88 8.30
C PRO A 131 -1.82 -2.02 9.02
N GLY A 132 -2.36 -2.43 10.16
CA GLY A 132 -1.79 -3.50 11.00
C GLY A 132 -2.02 -4.90 10.44
N ARG A 133 -2.73 -5.06 9.31
CA ARG A 133 -3.07 -6.36 8.75
C ARG A 133 -3.18 -6.33 7.23
N PHE A 134 -2.57 -7.33 6.59
CA PHE A 134 -2.73 -7.63 5.17
C PHE A 134 -3.22 -9.07 4.99
N VAL A 135 -3.96 -9.30 3.91
CA VAL A 135 -4.33 -10.65 3.47
C VAL A 135 -3.84 -10.81 2.03
N VAL A 136 -2.90 -11.72 1.85
CA VAL A 136 -2.38 -12.06 0.52
C VAL A 136 -2.89 -13.43 0.09
N ARG A 137 -2.87 -13.70 -1.20
CA ARG A 137 -3.38 -14.94 -1.81
C ARG A 137 -2.33 -15.53 -2.72
N ILE A 138 -2.22 -16.84 -2.66
CA ILE A 138 -1.49 -17.66 -3.64
C ILE A 138 -2.48 -18.61 -4.31
N LYS A 139 -2.45 -18.69 -5.61
CA LYS A 139 -3.36 -19.52 -6.39
C LYS A 139 -2.66 -20.20 -7.56
N GLY A 140 -3.31 -21.20 -8.13
CA GLY A 140 -2.80 -21.93 -9.29
C GLY A 140 -3.57 -23.24 -9.51
N MET A 141 -3.02 -24.08 -10.39
CA MET A 141 -3.51 -25.41 -10.74
C MET A 141 -2.41 -26.43 -10.51
N VAL A 142 -2.71 -27.55 -9.85
CA VAL A 142 -1.80 -28.70 -9.70
C VAL A 142 -2.23 -29.81 -10.64
N GLU A 143 -1.32 -30.30 -11.50
CA GLU A 143 -1.51 -31.42 -12.44
C GLU A 143 -0.69 -32.66 -12.06
#